data_9fbec1decc560b0ca826683f4e52c819
#
_entry.id   9fbec1decc560b0ca826683f4e52c819
#
_cell.length_a   1.000
_cell.length_b   1.000
_cell.length_c   1.000
_cell.angle_alpha   90.00
_cell.angle_beta   90.00
_cell.angle_gamma   90.00
#
_symmetry.space_group_name_H-M   'P 1'
#
loop_
_entity.id
_entity.type
_entity.pdbx_description
1 polymer ?
#
loop_
_entity_poly.entity_id
_entity_poly.type
_entity_poly.pdbx_seq_one_letter_code
_entity_poly.pdbx_strand_id
1 'polypeptide(L)'
;MLSTPRTLKCLFVCLAVGIAGVSSARHVRVQEEGESLDGVVDLHVHAGPDSRPRSVSDLEAARGAAEAGMRAILLKNHFTMTADRASLAMDQVEGLEIFGGVVLNRAVGGINPEAVRQMVEFSGNRGRVVWLPTFDAEWYVKNVGEDGAEFVSIMQEGIPVPGVLEVFSVVAEHNLLLATGHSSPEEVIALIPEAKRLGVQRILVTHVFSQGATREQMKQMASENAIMEIDWLAVLNGSRSITDYTMAIQEIGAEFFVMSTDLGQAGNPLHPEGWHAYIGAMREAGISPGDINMMSRRNPARLLGLDPW
;
A
#
# COMPACT_ATOMS: atom_id res chain seq x y z
N MET A 1 46.69 -53.87 40.43
CA MET A 1 46.27 -55.24 40.10
C MET A 1 45.71 -55.14 38.71
N LEU A 2 46.53 -55.41 37.68
CA LEU A 2 46.57 -56.65 36.96
C LEU A 2 45.22 -57.02 36.36
N SER A 3 44.93 -57.18 35.10
CA SER A 3 45.72 -57.71 33.99
C SER A 3 44.96 -57.53 32.67
N THR A 4 45.71 -57.21 31.63
CA THR A 4 45.48 -57.55 30.20
C THR A 4 45.57 -59.08 30.00
N PRO A 5 45.51 -59.67 28.79
CA PRO A 5 45.05 -59.29 27.45
C PRO A 5 44.39 -60.50 26.70
N ARG A 6 44.03 -60.33 25.44
CA ARG A 6 44.30 -61.22 24.27
C ARG A 6 43.31 -60.99 23.12
N THR A 7 43.81 -60.44 22.07
CA THR A 7 44.26 -60.98 20.77
C THR A 7 43.44 -62.11 20.18
N LEU A 8 42.95 -62.05 18.97
CA LEU A 8 43.52 -62.66 17.78
C LEU A 8 42.54 -62.67 16.57
N LYS A 9 43.09 -62.17 15.47
CA LYS A 9 43.11 -62.63 14.09
C LYS A 9 41.85 -62.71 13.22
N CYS A 10 41.93 -61.90 12.22
CA CYS A 10 42.05 -62.20 10.78
C CYS A 10 41.10 -63.21 10.17
N LEU A 11 40.36 -62.75 9.13
CA LEU A 11 40.62 -63.32 7.79
C LEU A 11 39.90 -62.51 6.69
N PHE A 12 40.56 -62.29 5.65
CA PHE A 12 40.28 -61.88 4.28
C PHE A 12 38.92 -62.38 3.72
N VAL A 13 38.28 -61.63 2.80
CA VAL A 13 38.21 -61.97 1.37
C VAL A 13 37.24 -61.06 0.60
N CYS A 14 37.76 -60.49 -0.49
CA CYS A 14 37.20 -60.15 -1.82
C CYS A 14 36.04 -59.16 -2.00
N LEU A 15 36.42 -58.05 -2.49
CA LEU A 15 36.16 -57.46 -3.84
C LEU A 15 34.84 -57.83 -4.50
N ALA A 16 33.93 -56.87 -4.55
CA ALA A 16 33.00 -56.70 -5.66
C ALA A 16 32.81 -55.20 -5.94
N VAL A 17 33.34 -54.75 -7.08
CA VAL A 17 33.16 -53.43 -7.64
C VAL A 17 31.74 -53.35 -8.16
N GLY A 18 30.88 -52.62 -7.45
CA GLY A 18 29.59 -52.21 -7.92
C GLY A 18 29.64 -50.73 -8.28
N ILE A 19 29.70 -50.41 -9.56
CA ILE A 19 29.51 -49.06 -10.08
C ILE A 19 28.04 -48.73 -9.92
N ALA A 20 27.68 -48.09 -8.81
CA ALA A 20 26.40 -47.46 -8.66
C ALA A 20 26.45 -46.05 -9.28
N GLY A 21 25.89 -45.92 -10.47
CA GLY A 21 25.69 -44.64 -11.12
C GLY A 21 24.91 -43.71 -10.20
N VAL A 22 25.55 -42.67 -9.72
CA VAL A 22 24.87 -41.56 -9.03
C VAL A 22 24.11 -40.79 -10.11
N SER A 23 22.82 -41.15 -10.29
CA SER A 23 21.90 -40.33 -11.02
C SER A 23 21.69 -39.04 -10.21
N SER A 24 22.42 -38.01 -10.58
CA SER A 24 22.19 -36.66 -10.08
C SER A 24 20.81 -36.21 -10.60
N ALA A 25 19.77 -36.48 -9.84
CA ALA A 25 18.50 -35.84 -10.05
C ALA A 25 18.69 -34.32 -9.82
N ARG A 26 18.91 -33.59 -10.92
CA ARG A 26 18.76 -32.16 -10.93
C ARG A 26 17.30 -31.89 -10.52
N HIS A 27 17.12 -31.51 -9.27
CA HIS A 27 15.92 -30.80 -8.88
C HIS A 27 15.94 -29.48 -9.67
N VAL A 28 15.30 -29.49 -10.83
CA VAL A 28 14.82 -28.27 -11.45
C VAL A 28 13.82 -27.70 -10.46
N ARG A 29 14.25 -26.76 -9.62
CA ARG A 29 13.32 -25.84 -9.03
C ARG A 29 12.69 -25.15 -10.23
N VAL A 30 11.47 -25.56 -10.59
CA VAL A 30 10.54 -24.69 -11.27
C VAL A 30 10.31 -23.58 -10.25
N GLN A 31 11.03 -22.46 -10.37
CA GLN A 31 10.53 -21.21 -9.84
C GLN A 31 9.18 -21.08 -10.56
N GLU A 32 8.10 -21.20 -9.83
CA GLU A 32 6.83 -20.61 -10.29
C GLU A 32 7.21 -19.15 -10.56
N GLU A 33 7.29 -18.79 -11.84
CA GLU A 33 7.46 -17.40 -12.25
C GLU A 33 6.27 -16.66 -11.63
N GLY A 34 6.54 -15.93 -10.56
CA GLY A 34 5.53 -15.07 -9.93
C GLY A 34 4.93 -14.16 -10.99
N GLU A 35 3.69 -13.78 -10.83
CA GLU A 35 3.02 -12.82 -11.71
C GLU A 35 3.91 -11.60 -11.91
N SER A 36 4.11 -11.19 -13.17
CA SER A 36 4.90 -9.98 -13.47
C SER A 36 4.31 -8.76 -12.76
N LEU A 37 5.17 -8.00 -12.09
CA LEU A 37 4.82 -6.71 -11.50
C LEU A 37 5.05 -5.54 -12.45
N ASP A 38 5.37 -5.80 -13.74
CA ASP A 38 5.54 -4.76 -14.73
C ASP A 38 4.31 -3.83 -14.77
N GLY A 39 4.57 -2.55 -14.63
CA GLY A 39 3.54 -1.52 -14.66
C GLY A 39 2.71 -1.36 -13.39
N VAL A 40 2.90 -2.19 -12.37
CA VAL A 40 2.20 -2.06 -11.08
C VAL A 40 2.55 -0.73 -10.42
N VAL A 41 1.53 -0.10 -9.84
CA VAL A 41 1.64 1.15 -9.08
C VAL A 41 1.10 0.91 -7.67
N ASP A 42 1.93 1.07 -6.64
CA ASP A 42 1.52 0.97 -5.24
C ASP A 42 1.28 2.36 -4.65
N LEU A 43 0.03 2.65 -4.28
CA LEU A 43 -0.37 3.94 -3.71
C LEU A 43 -0.16 4.03 -2.19
N HIS A 44 0.40 2.97 -1.56
CA HIS A 44 0.44 2.91 -0.11
C HIS A 44 1.66 2.12 0.40
N VAL A 45 2.82 2.78 0.38
CA VAL A 45 4.10 2.19 0.78
C VAL A 45 4.62 2.87 2.04
N HIS A 46 4.77 2.10 3.11
CA HIS A 46 5.44 2.54 4.32
C HIS A 46 6.90 2.12 4.32
N ALA A 47 7.80 3.03 4.67
CA ALA A 47 9.23 2.78 4.79
C ALA A 47 9.88 3.75 5.79
N GLY A 48 11.12 3.47 6.18
CA GLY A 48 11.91 4.35 7.03
C GLY A 48 12.66 5.43 6.25
N PRO A 49 12.96 6.56 6.91
CA PRO A 49 12.84 6.81 8.36
C PRO A 49 11.39 7.04 8.81
N ASP A 50 11.04 6.50 9.97
CA ASP A 50 9.73 6.66 10.59
C ASP A 50 9.88 6.63 12.12
N SER A 51 8.93 7.18 12.86
CA SER A 51 8.84 7.05 14.31
C SER A 51 8.36 5.66 14.76
N ARG A 52 7.90 4.84 13.83
CA ARG A 52 7.54 3.42 14.04
C ARG A 52 8.55 2.51 13.35
N PRO A 53 8.82 1.30 13.89
CA PRO A 53 9.69 0.33 13.24
C PRO A 53 9.20 -0.01 11.83
N ARG A 54 10.10 0.07 10.84
CA ARG A 54 9.85 -0.28 9.44
C ARG A 54 10.77 -1.42 9.01
N SER A 55 10.32 -2.22 8.03
CA SER A 55 11.10 -3.34 7.47
C SER A 55 12.29 -2.86 6.66
N VAL A 56 12.12 -1.76 5.93
CA VAL A 56 13.08 -1.21 4.97
C VAL A 56 13.09 0.32 5.00
N SER A 57 14.16 0.92 4.50
CA SER A 57 14.23 2.35 4.20
C SER A 57 13.50 2.67 2.89
N ASP A 58 13.25 3.97 2.63
CA ASP A 58 12.67 4.44 1.36
C ASP A 58 13.49 3.97 0.15
N LEU A 59 14.83 4.01 0.25
CA LEU A 59 15.71 3.59 -0.83
C LEU A 59 15.65 2.08 -1.06
N GLU A 60 15.56 1.27 -0.02
CA GLU A 60 15.43 -0.18 -0.15
C GLU A 60 14.06 -0.55 -0.72
N ALA A 61 12.98 0.10 -0.28
CA ALA A 61 11.65 -0.07 -0.85
C ALA A 61 11.62 0.28 -2.34
N ALA A 62 12.23 1.43 -2.70
CA ALA A 62 12.30 1.88 -4.09
C ALA A 62 13.13 0.93 -4.97
N ARG A 63 14.30 0.48 -4.50
CA ARG A 63 15.13 -0.49 -5.25
C ARG A 63 14.39 -1.82 -5.45
N GLY A 64 13.77 -2.35 -4.39
CA GLY A 64 12.99 -3.59 -4.52
C GLY A 64 11.84 -3.47 -5.50
N ALA A 65 11.12 -2.34 -5.52
CA ALA A 65 10.06 -2.07 -6.47
C ALA A 65 10.59 -1.95 -7.92
N ALA A 66 11.71 -1.25 -8.13
CA ALA A 66 12.35 -1.13 -9.44
C ALA A 66 12.85 -2.49 -9.97
N GLU A 67 13.52 -3.28 -9.13
CA GLU A 67 14.00 -4.63 -9.45
C GLU A 67 12.85 -5.58 -9.81
N ALA A 68 11.68 -5.38 -9.21
CA ALA A 68 10.48 -6.14 -9.51
C ALA A 68 9.72 -5.65 -10.76
N GLY A 69 10.19 -4.59 -11.43
CA GLY A 69 9.57 -4.03 -12.64
C GLY A 69 8.34 -3.15 -12.36
N MET A 70 8.10 -2.74 -11.13
CA MET A 70 6.99 -1.84 -10.80
C MET A 70 7.19 -0.48 -11.48
N ARG A 71 6.08 0.18 -11.83
CA ARG A 71 6.08 1.49 -12.48
C ARG A 71 6.24 2.64 -11.50
N ALA A 72 5.56 2.56 -10.38
CA ALA A 72 5.58 3.63 -9.39
C ALA A 72 5.26 3.15 -7.98
N ILE A 73 5.80 3.88 -7.00
CA ILE A 73 5.42 3.76 -5.59
C ILE A 73 5.08 5.13 -5.01
N LEU A 74 4.18 5.15 -4.05
CA LEU A 74 3.83 6.34 -3.27
C LEU A 74 4.23 6.11 -1.81
N LEU A 75 5.28 6.83 -1.39
CA LEU A 75 5.75 6.80 0.00
C LEU A 75 4.75 7.51 0.92
N LYS A 76 4.31 6.83 1.96
CA LYS A 76 3.42 7.37 2.98
C LYS A 76 4.06 7.35 4.36
N ASN A 77 3.94 8.47 5.08
CA ASN A 77 4.29 8.57 6.48
C ASN A 77 3.19 9.31 7.25
N HIS A 78 2.85 8.84 8.43
CA HIS A 78 1.75 9.43 9.22
C HIS A 78 2.15 10.72 9.95
N PHE A 79 3.44 11.03 10.07
CA PHE A 79 3.96 12.07 10.96
C PHE A 79 4.77 13.13 10.26
N THR A 80 5.27 12.83 9.05
CA THR A 80 6.08 13.76 8.25
C THR A 80 5.63 13.78 6.81
N MET A 81 5.97 14.84 6.08
CA MET A 81 5.87 14.88 4.64
C MET A 81 6.85 13.88 4.01
N THR A 82 6.54 13.37 2.82
CA THR A 82 7.37 12.42 2.07
C THR A 82 7.71 12.89 0.67
N ALA A 83 7.33 14.11 0.29
CA ALA A 83 7.61 14.67 -1.04
C ALA A 83 9.13 14.90 -1.27
N ASP A 84 9.83 15.41 -0.28
CA ASP A 84 11.28 15.59 -0.26
C ASP A 84 12.02 14.25 -0.27
N ARG A 85 11.56 13.28 0.52
CA ARG A 85 12.11 11.91 0.56
C ARG A 85 11.95 11.21 -0.79
N ALA A 86 10.81 11.35 -1.44
CA ALA A 86 10.56 10.83 -2.78
C ALA A 86 11.50 11.46 -3.82
N SER A 87 11.74 12.77 -3.74
CA SER A 87 12.70 13.46 -4.61
C SER A 87 14.11 12.91 -4.44
N LEU A 88 14.59 12.76 -3.20
CA LEU A 88 15.90 12.18 -2.92
C LEU A 88 16.03 10.72 -3.40
N ALA A 89 14.98 9.94 -3.27
CA ALA A 89 14.97 8.55 -3.74
C ALA A 89 15.00 8.46 -5.27
N MET A 90 14.31 9.37 -5.98
CA MET A 90 14.36 9.47 -7.45
C MET A 90 15.76 9.70 -7.99
N ASP A 91 16.60 10.47 -7.27
CA ASP A 91 17.99 10.72 -7.67
C ASP A 91 18.89 9.47 -7.57
N GLN A 92 18.43 8.43 -6.89
CA GLN A 92 19.22 7.22 -6.57
C GLN A 92 18.69 5.93 -7.21
N VAL A 93 17.47 5.94 -7.75
CA VAL A 93 16.81 4.75 -8.28
C VAL A 93 16.27 5.04 -9.67
N GLU A 94 16.78 4.30 -10.66
CA GLU A 94 16.34 4.39 -12.05
C GLU A 94 15.19 3.44 -12.33
N GLY A 95 14.37 3.77 -13.33
CA GLY A 95 13.31 2.89 -13.84
C GLY A 95 12.03 2.83 -12.99
N LEU A 96 11.92 3.65 -11.94
CA LEU A 96 10.76 3.73 -11.06
C LEU A 96 10.33 5.18 -10.86
N GLU A 97 9.06 5.47 -10.94
CA GLU A 97 8.50 6.75 -10.47
C GLU A 97 8.22 6.68 -8.96
N ILE A 98 8.76 7.65 -8.20
CA ILE A 98 8.57 7.70 -6.76
C ILE A 98 7.86 8.99 -6.39
N PHE A 99 6.76 8.87 -5.67
CA PHE A 99 5.96 9.98 -5.20
C PHE A 99 5.84 9.99 -3.68
N GLY A 100 5.47 11.14 -3.16
CA GLY A 100 5.19 11.33 -1.75
C GLY A 100 3.95 12.19 -1.55
N GLY A 101 3.68 12.49 -0.31
CA GLY A 101 2.53 13.29 0.07
C GLY A 101 2.63 13.80 1.49
N VAL A 102 1.52 14.30 2.00
CA VAL A 102 1.38 14.73 3.38
C VAL A 102 0.11 14.15 3.99
N VAL A 103 0.22 13.66 5.22
CA VAL A 103 -0.91 13.23 6.03
C VAL A 103 -1.24 14.31 7.05
N LEU A 104 -2.46 14.83 7.04
CA LEU A 104 -2.88 15.95 7.87
C LEU A 104 -3.19 15.56 9.32
N ASN A 105 -2.26 14.81 9.92
CA ASN A 105 -2.26 14.50 11.34
C ASN A 105 -1.70 15.67 12.16
N ARG A 106 -1.86 15.62 13.48
CA ARG A 106 -1.40 16.65 14.42
C ARG A 106 0.09 16.97 14.30
N ALA A 107 0.91 15.97 13.95
CA ALA A 107 2.35 16.13 13.79
C ALA A 107 2.75 17.17 12.71
N VAL A 108 1.90 17.42 11.72
CA VAL A 108 2.08 18.44 10.68
C VAL A 108 1.16 19.66 10.88
N GLY A 109 0.53 19.76 12.06
CA GLY A 109 -0.35 20.87 12.41
C GLY A 109 -1.84 20.59 12.16
N GLY A 110 -2.24 19.33 11.96
CA GLY A 110 -3.63 18.94 11.68
C GLY A 110 -4.07 19.34 10.26
N ILE A 111 -5.29 19.89 10.13
CA ILE A 111 -5.78 20.44 8.86
C ILE A 111 -5.01 21.72 8.55
N ASN A 112 -3.91 21.55 7.86
CA ASN A 112 -2.91 22.59 7.58
C ASN A 112 -2.77 22.82 6.06
N PRO A 113 -3.51 23.76 5.45
CA PRO A 113 -3.40 24.06 4.01
C PRO A 113 -1.99 24.53 3.61
N GLU A 114 -1.27 25.20 4.53
CA GLU A 114 0.09 25.67 4.25
C GLU A 114 1.08 24.50 4.08
N ALA A 115 0.92 23.42 4.87
CA ALA A 115 1.74 22.22 4.66
C ALA A 115 1.51 21.60 3.27
N VAL A 116 0.29 21.71 2.73
CA VAL A 116 -0.02 21.24 1.37
C VAL A 116 0.63 22.14 0.32
N ARG A 117 0.57 23.47 0.48
CA ARG A 117 1.25 24.42 -0.43
C ARG A 117 2.74 24.18 -0.45
N GLN A 118 3.38 24.06 0.72
CA GLN A 118 4.81 23.79 0.81
C GLN A 118 5.18 22.45 0.17
N MET A 119 4.36 21.41 0.31
CA MET A 119 4.58 20.12 -0.35
C MET A 119 4.67 20.26 -1.88
N VAL A 120 3.86 21.11 -2.46
CA VAL A 120 3.84 21.33 -3.92
C VAL A 120 5.10 22.06 -4.40
N GLU A 121 5.62 22.99 -3.57
CA GLU A 121 6.79 23.81 -3.89
C GLU A 121 8.12 23.02 -3.79
N PHE A 122 8.14 21.84 -3.19
CA PHE A 122 9.37 21.04 -3.11
C PHE A 122 9.92 20.72 -4.49
N SER A 123 11.23 20.89 -4.64
CA SER A 123 11.96 20.56 -5.87
C SER A 123 11.74 19.10 -6.26
N GLY A 124 11.77 18.81 -7.57
CA GLY A 124 11.54 17.47 -8.10
C GLY A 124 10.06 17.15 -8.36
N ASN A 125 9.12 17.96 -7.85
CA ASN A 125 7.68 17.82 -8.12
C ASN A 125 7.14 16.41 -7.78
N ARG A 126 7.50 15.88 -6.60
CA ARG A 126 7.13 14.53 -6.15
C ARG A 126 5.97 14.49 -5.17
N GLY A 127 5.52 15.64 -4.63
CA GLY A 127 4.30 15.72 -3.81
C GLY A 127 3.06 15.53 -4.68
N ARG A 128 2.31 14.45 -4.45
CA ARG A 128 1.14 14.11 -5.27
C ARG A 128 -0.12 13.87 -4.48
N VAL A 129 -0.02 13.53 -3.21
CA VAL A 129 -1.14 13.06 -2.42
C VAL A 129 -1.28 13.84 -1.12
N VAL A 130 -2.51 14.22 -0.81
CA VAL A 130 -2.88 14.78 0.48
C VAL A 130 -3.86 13.80 1.14
N TRP A 131 -3.45 13.19 2.24
CA TRP A 131 -4.34 12.41 3.08
C TRP A 131 -4.97 13.30 4.15
N LEU A 132 -6.27 13.23 4.30
CA LEU A 132 -6.94 13.68 5.52
C LEU A 132 -6.39 12.89 6.72
N PRO A 133 -6.68 13.31 7.96
CA PRO A 133 -6.14 12.66 9.14
C PRO A 133 -6.28 11.13 9.13
N THR A 134 -5.26 10.45 9.65
CA THR A 134 -5.24 8.99 9.77
C THR A 134 -5.33 8.58 11.24
N PHE A 135 -4.19 8.38 11.93
CA PHE A 135 -4.19 8.00 13.34
C PHE A 135 -4.78 9.08 14.27
N ASP A 136 -4.77 10.34 13.84
CA ASP A 136 -5.43 11.43 14.55
C ASP A 136 -6.83 11.74 14.03
N ALA A 137 -7.39 10.97 13.08
CA ALA A 137 -8.77 11.16 12.62
C ALA A 137 -9.76 10.93 13.79
N GLU A 138 -10.79 11.77 13.86
CA GLU A 138 -11.78 11.68 14.93
C GLU A 138 -12.41 10.29 15.02
N TRP A 139 -12.83 9.73 13.86
CA TRP A 139 -13.38 8.39 13.82
C TRP A 139 -12.37 7.34 14.33
N TYR A 140 -11.10 7.41 13.90
CA TYR A 140 -10.09 6.45 14.30
C TYR A 140 -9.81 6.50 15.80
N VAL A 141 -9.61 7.70 16.34
CA VAL A 141 -9.34 7.89 17.78
C VAL A 141 -10.50 7.37 18.63
N LYS A 142 -11.75 7.64 18.22
CA LYS A 142 -12.95 7.23 18.97
C LYS A 142 -13.26 5.73 18.90
N ASN A 143 -12.84 5.05 17.82
CA ASN A 143 -13.21 3.64 17.59
C ASN A 143 -12.03 2.66 17.74
N VAL A 144 -10.79 3.12 17.59
CA VAL A 144 -9.58 2.27 17.55
C VAL A 144 -8.48 2.79 18.45
N GLY A 145 -8.41 4.10 18.66
CA GLY A 145 -7.36 4.78 19.43
C GLY A 145 -7.50 4.61 20.94
N GLU A 146 -6.67 5.32 21.69
CA GLU A 146 -6.71 5.34 23.15
C GLU A 146 -7.80 6.29 23.65
N ASP A 147 -8.51 5.89 24.71
CA ASP A 147 -9.54 6.72 25.32
C ASP A 147 -8.97 8.07 25.77
N GLY A 148 -9.65 9.15 25.37
CA GLY A 148 -9.28 10.53 25.71
C GLY A 148 -8.10 11.10 24.91
N ALA A 149 -7.61 10.39 23.89
CA ALA A 149 -6.60 10.95 22.98
C ALA A 149 -7.18 12.12 22.18
N GLU A 150 -6.32 13.09 21.88
CA GLU A 150 -6.72 14.25 21.03
C GLU A 150 -6.83 13.82 19.58
N PHE A 151 -7.80 14.38 18.86
CA PHE A 151 -8.05 14.10 17.46
C PHE A 151 -8.17 15.38 16.63
N VAL A 152 -8.17 15.20 15.32
CA VAL A 152 -8.39 16.25 14.32
C VAL A 152 -9.76 16.00 13.68
N SER A 153 -10.71 16.91 13.95
CA SER A 153 -12.03 16.88 13.30
C SER A 153 -11.94 17.47 11.90
N ILE A 154 -12.54 16.79 10.95
CA ILE A 154 -12.68 17.26 9.56
C ILE A 154 -14.09 17.79 9.29
N MET A 155 -15.03 17.48 10.16
CA MET A 155 -16.44 17.91 10.09
C MET A 155 -16.87 18.58 11.39
N GLN A 156 -17.78 19.52 11.29
CA GLN A 156 -18.50 20.11 12.42
C GLN A 156 -19.96 20.20 12.05
N GLU A 157 -20.85 19.61 12.86
CA GLU A 157 -22.30 19.58 12.63
C GLU A 157 -22.69 19.10 11.20
N GLY A 158 -21.94 18.11 10.68
CA GLY A 158 -22.16 17.53 9.35
C GLY A 158 -21.62 18.37 8.17
N ILE A 159 -20.87 19.43 8.45
CA ILE A 159 -20.30 20.33 7.44
C ILE A 159 -18.76 20.27 7.54
N PRO A 160 -18.01 20.22 6.42
CA PRO A 160 -16.56 20.31 6.44
C PRO A 160 -16.07 21.58 7.13
N VAL A 161 -15.10 21.46 8.03
CA VAL A 161 -14.52 22.64 8.68
C VAL A 161 -13.80 23.53 7.66
N PRO A 162 -13.71 24.85 7.88
CA PRO A 162 -13.14 25.79 6.89
C PRO A 162 -11.76 25.40 6.37
N GLY A 163 -10.89 24.88 7.24
CA GLY A 163 -9.55 24.42 6.84
C GLY A 163 -9.58 23.25 5.85
N VAL A 164 -10.57 22.36 5.94
CA VAL A 164 -10.74 21.25 4.96
C VAL A 164 -11.13 21.81 3.60
N LEU A 165 -12.04 22.79 3.54
CA LEU A 165 -12.41 23.43 2.27
C LEU A 165 -11.22 24.16 1.63
N GLU A 166 -10.37 24.79 2.45
CA GLU A 166 -9.15 25.41 1.97
C GLU A 166 -8.15 24.36 1.43
N VAL A 167 -7.96 23.23 2.12
CA VAL A 167 -7.16 22.09 1.61
C VAL A 167 -7.71 21.61 0.27
N PHE A 168 -9.05 21.45 0.12
CA PHE A 168 -9.63 21.03 -1.15
C PHE A 168 -9.36 22.02 -2.28
N SER A 169 -9.37 23.32 -1.98
CA SER A 169 -9.04 24.35 -2.97
C SER A 169 -7.58 24.19 -3.45
N VAL A 170 -6.64 24.00 -2.53
CA VAL A 170 -5.21 23.77 -2.89
C VAL A 170 -5.04 22.46 -3.67
N VAL A 171 -5.72 21.38 -3.24
CA VAL A 171 -5.69 20.09 -3.96
C VAL A 171 -6.21 20.24 -5.39
N ALA A 172 -7.29 21.00 -5.59
CA ALA A 172 -7.87 21.25 -6.90
C ALA A 172 -6.95 22.11 -7.78
N GLU A 173 -6.40 23.20 -7.24
CA GLU A 173 -5.49 24.12 -7.94
C GLU A 173 -4.26 23.40 -8.50
N HIS A 174 -3.67 22.49 -7.73
CA HIS A 174 -2.48 21.74 -8.11
C HIS A 174 -2.78 20.34 -8.66
N ASN A 175 -4.05 20.02 -8.91
CA ASN A 175 -4.49 18.73 -9.44
C ASN A 175 -3.87 17.54 -8.67
N LEU A 176 -3.90 17.60 -7.34
CA LEU A 176 -3.40 16.55 -6.45
C LEU A 176 -4.44 15.45 -6.27
N LEU A 177 -4.02 14.32 -5.73
CA LEU A 177 -4.89 13.27 -5.25
C LEU A 177 -5.31 13.57 -3.81
N LEU A 178 -6.60 13.69 -3.56
CA LEU A 178 -7.18 13.72 -2.22
C LEU A 178 -7.44 12.29 -1.74
N ALA A 179 -6.85 11.90 -0.62
CA ALA A 179 -7.11 10.64 0.04
C ALA A 179 -7.81 10.86 1.39
N THR A 180 -8.84 10.08 1.68
CA THR A 180 -9.75 10.36 2.82
C THR A 180 -9.19 10.00 4.19
N GLY A 181 -8.00 9.38 4.25
CA GLY A 181 -7.40 8.97 5.52
C GLY A 181 -8.25 7.93 6.25
N HIS A 182 -8.37 8.08 7.58
CA HIS A 182 -9.18 7.17 8.40
C HIS A 182 -10.52 7.81 8.81
N SER A 183 -11.14 8.55 7.90
CA SER A 183 -12.46 9.15 8.09
C SER A 183 -13.56 8.09 8.05
N SER A 184 -14.65 8.32 8.77
CA SER A 184 -15.83 7.43 8.71
C SER A 184 -16.44 7.41 7.31
N PRO A 185 -17.18 6.34 6.95
CA PRO A 185 -17.93 6.31 5.68
C PRO A 185 -18.92 7.45 5.53
N GLU A 186 -19.56 7.90 6.61
CA GLU A 186 -20.49 9.02 6.64
C GLU A 186 -19.78 10.35 6.34
N GLU A 187 -18.60 10.58 6.96
CA GLU A 187 -17.78 11.75 6.67
C GLU A 187 -17.34 11.75 5.21
N VAL A 188 -16.85 10.60 4.70
CA VAL A 188 -16.40 10.46 3.31
C VAL A 188 -17.53 10.79 2.33
N ILE A 189 -18.73 10.24 2.54
CA ILE A 189 -19.91 10.51 1.71
C ILE A 189 -20.28 11.99 1.71
N ALA A 190 -20.17 12.66 2.85
CA ALA A 190 -20.46 14.10 2.96
C ALA A 190 -19.34 14.96 2.33
N LEU A 191 -18.08 14.54 2.39
CA LEU A 191 -16.93 15.29 1.88
C LEU A 191 -16.80 15.24 0.35
N ILE A 192 -17.11 14.11 -0.29
CA ILE A 192 -16.90 13.93 -1.74
C ILE A 192 -17.60 15.01 -2.57
N PRO A 193 -18.89 15.31 -2.38
CA PRO A 193 -19.58 16.37 -3.13
C PRO A 193 -18.94 17.75 -2.95
N GLU A 194 -18.50 18.09 -1.74
CA GLU A 194 -17.86 19.37 -1.44
C GLU A 194 -16.46 19.48 -2.09
N ALA A 195 -15.67 18.41 -2.03
CA ALA A 195 -14.38 18.36 -2.71
C ALA A 195 -14.54 18.57 -4.23
N LYS A 196 -15.51 17.89 -4.84
CA LYS A 196 -15.83 18.03 -6.26
C LYS A 196 -16.33 19.42 -6.61
N ARG A 197 -17.20 20.00 -5.78
CA ARG A 197 -17.69 21.38 -5.97
C ARG A 197 -16.55 22.39 -6.00
N LEU A 198 -15.47 22.13 -5.25
CA LEU A 198 -14.26 22.96 -5.25
C LEU A 198 -13.26 22.58 -6.34
N GLY A 199 -13.58 21.59 -7.20
CA GLY A 199 -12.77 21.24 -8.36
C GLY A 199 -11.80 20.08 -8.16
N VAL A 200 -11.85 19.37 -7.04
CA VAL A 200 -11.02 18.16 -6.82
C VAL A 200 -11.42 17.08 -7.80
N GLN A 201 -10.47 16.67 -8.65
CA GLN A 201 -10.71 15.71 -9.75
C GLN A 201 -10.47 14.25 -9.33
N ARG A 202 -9.57 14.03 -8.38
CA ARG A 202 -9.08 12.70 -8.00
C ARG A 202 -9.27 12.48 -6.53
N ILE A 203 -10.09 11.49 -6.16
CA ILE A 203 -10.43 11.16 -4.78
C ILE A 203 -10.21 9.67 -4.56
N LEU A 204 -9.39 9.34 -3.56
CA LEU A 204 -9.11 7.98 -3.08
C LEU A 204 -9.75 7.79 -1.71
N VAL A 205 -10.66 6.86 -1.60
CA VAL A 205 -11.20 6.44 -0.30
C VAL A 205 -10.24 5.44 0.32
N THR A 206 -9.45 5.91 1.28
CA THR A 206 -8.40 5.12 1.93
C THR A 206 -9.04 3.99 2.76
N HIS A 207 -8.54 2.76 2.60
CA HIS A 207 -8.96 1.60 3.41
C HIS A 207 -10.47 1.42 3.54
N VAL A 208 -11.23 1.50 2.44
CA VAL A 208 -12.69 1.59 2.45
C VAL A 208 -13.39 0.55 3.37
N PHE A 209 -12.78 -0.62 3.52
CA PHE A 209 -13.31 -1.66 4.42
C PHE A 209 -12.90 -1.46 5.89
N SER A 210 -11.77 -0.85 6.15
CA SER A 210 -11.22 -0.75 7.51
C SER A 210 -12.05 0.16 8.40
N GLN A 211 -12.67 1.21 7.82
CA GLN A 211 -13.61 2.09 8.50
C GLN A 211 -15.05 1.55 8.52
N GLY A 212 -15.26 0.34 8.00
CA GLY A 212 -16.55 -0.35 8.10
C GLY A 212 -17.61 0.10 7.09
N ALA A 213 -17.20 0.61 5.92
CA ALA A 213 -18.15 1.00 4.87
C ALA A 213 -19.01 -0.19 4.42
N THR A 214 -20.31 0.01 4.35
CA THR A 214 -21.27 -0.94 3.78
C THR A 214 -21.19 -0.96 2.25
N ARG A 215 -21.73 -1.99 1.60
CA ARG A 215 -21.80 -2.06 0.13
C ARG A 215 -22.60 -0.87 -0.46
N GLU A 216 -23.68 -0.47 0.19
CA GLU A 216 -24.49 0.66 -0.22
C GLU A 216 -23.72 1.97 -0.15
N GLN A 217 -22.95 2.17 0.91
CA GLN A 217 -22.05 3.33 1.05
C GLN A 217 -20.95 3.32 -0.02
N MET A 218 -20.35 2.15 -0.31
CA MET A 218 -19.37 2.01 -1.39
C MET A 218 -19.97 2.35 -2.76
N LYS A 219 -21.20 1.89 -3.05
CA LYS A 219 -21.90 2.25 -4.29
C LYS A 219 -22.18 3.77 -4.37
N GLN A 220 -22.51 4.39 -3.25
CA GLN A 220 -22.70 5.82 -3.20
C GLN A 220 -21.39 6.57 -3.49
N MET A 221 -20.27 6.15 -2.91
CA MET A 221 -18.93 6.69 -3.22
C MET A 221 -18.56 6.49 -4.69
N ALA A 222 -18.82 5.30 -5.24
CA ALA A 222 -18.57 4.98 -6.65
C ALA A 222 -19.45 5.83 -7.60
N SER A 223 -20.71 6.09 -7.26
CA SER A 223 -21.60 6.95 -8.05
C SER A 223 -21.09 8.38 -8.18
N GLU A 224 -20.27 8.80 -7.22
CA GLU A 224 -19.51 10.05 -7.24
C GLU A 224 -18.13 9.92 -7.91
N ASN A 225 -17.83 8.81 -8.59
CA ASN A 225 -16.52 8.51 -9.19
C ASN A 225 -15.32 8.60 -8.22
N ALA A 226 -15.54 8.39 -6.92
CA ALA A 226 -14.46 8.18 -5.99
C ALA A 226 -13.91 6.75 -6.15
N ILE A 227 -12.60 6.62 -6.07
CA ILE A 227 -11.91 5.32 -6.17
C ILE A 227 -11.64 4.80 -4.77
N MET A 228 -11.92 3.54 -4.53
CA MET A 228 -11.81 2.91 -3.22
C MET A 228 -10.54 2.06 -3.14
N GLU A 229 -9.77 2.25 -2.07
CA GLU A 229 -8.57 1.48 -1.81
C GLU A 229 -8.91 0.20 -1.05
N ILE A 230 -8.41 -0.92 -1.57
CA ILE A 230 -8.37 -2.22 -0.91
C ILE A 230 -6.89 -2.61 -0.72
N ASP A 231 -6.53 -3.04 0.47
CA ASP A 231 -5.14 -3.23 0.83
C ASP A 231 -4.80 -4.66 1.25
N TRP A 232 -3.55 -5.08 0.94
CA TRP A 232 -3.08 -6.42 1.25
C TRP A 232 -2.87 -6.62 2.75
N LEU A 233 -2.46 -5.58 3.47
CA LEU A 233 -2.21 -5.67 4.91
C LEU A 233 -3.43 -6.16 5.69
N ALA A 234 -4.62 -5.72 5.31
CA ALA A 234 -5.85 -6.13 5.99
C ALA A 234 -6.18 -7.63 5.77
N VAL A 235 -5.79 -8.18 4.62
CA VAL A 235 -5.90 -9.62 4.35
C VAL A 235 -4.81 -10.39 5.10
N LEU A 236 -3.58 -9.90 5.06
CA LEU A 236 -2.42 -10.53 5.70
C LEU A 236 -2.61 -10.67 7.21
N ASN A 237 -3.18 -9.67 7.87
CA ASN A 237 -3.42 -9.68 9.31
C ASN A 237 -4.77 -10.31 9.71
N GLY A 238 -5.57 -10.79 8.73
CA GLY A 238 -6.85 -11.47 8.95
C GLY A 238 -8.02 -10.54 9.32
N SER A 239 -7.84 -9.22 9.27
CA SER A 239 -8.94 -8.28 9.55
C SER A 239 -9.96 -8.22 8.41
N ARG A 240 -9.58 -8.61 7.20
CA ARG A 240 -10.44 -8.75 6.03
C ARG A 240 -10.13 -10.04 5.28
N SER A 241 -11.07 -10.52 4.49
CA SER A 241 -10.87 -11.67 3.62
C SER A 241 -10.81 -11.22 2.15
N ILE A 242 -10.13 -11.99 1.32
CA ILE A 242 -10.17 -11.81 -0.15
C ILE A 242 -11.62 -11.88 -0.66
N THR A 243 -12.47 -12.71 -0.05
CA THR A 243 -13.87 -12.82 -0.41
C THR A 243 -14.63 -11.52 -0.23
N ASP A 244 -14.34 -10.74 0.83
CA ASP A 244 -14.96 -9.43 1.02
C ASP A 244 -14.65 -8.48 -0.15
N TYR A 245 -13.40 -8.50 -0.62
CA TYR A 245 -12.95 -7.69 -1.75
C TYR A 245 -13.58 -8.15 -3.06
N THR A 246 -13.52 -9.45 -3.35
CA THR A 246 -14.06 -9.99 -4.62
C THR A 246 -15.56 -9.76 -4.75
N MET A 247 -16.32 -9.91 -3.68
CA MET A 247 -17.75 -9.61 -3.68
C MET A 247 -18.02 -8.11 -3.97
N ALA A 248 -17.21 -7.20 -3.40
CA ALA A 248 -17.37 -5.78 -3.68
C ALA A 248 -17.04 -5.43 -5.14
N ILE A 249 -15.94 -5.97 -5.64
CA ILE A 249 -15.51 -5.75 -7.03
C ILE A 249 -16.55 -6.27 -8.01
N GLN A 250 -17.09 -7.47 -7.78
CA GLN A 250 -18.15 -8.05 -8.64
C GLN A 250 -19.46 -7.26 -8.63
N GLU A 251 -19.77 -6.63 -7.50
CA GLU A 251 -21.02 -5.90 -7.32
C GLU A 251 -20.94 -4.45 -7.82
N ILE A 252 -19.77 -3.81 -7.72
CA ILE A 252 -19.59 -2.37 -7.95
C ILE A 252 -18.83 -2.10 -9.25
N GLY A 253 -17.85 -2.94 -9.59
CA GLY A 253 -16.97 -2.79 -10.76
C GLY A 253 -15.53 -2.49 -10.38
N ALA A 254 -14.57 -3.16 -11.04
CA ALA A 254 -13.13 -3.01 -10.81
C ALA A 254 -12.63 -1.59 -11.10
N GLU A 255 -13.32 -0.85 -11.94
CA GLU A 255 -13.00 0.56 -12.28
C GLU A 255 -13.08 1.50 -11.10
N PHE A 256 -13.77 1.12 -10.03
CA PHE A 256 -13.92 1.90 -8.81
C PHE A 256 -12.97 1.47 -7.68
N PHE A 257 -12.05 0.54 -7.94
CA PHE A 257 -11.10 0.08 -6.93
C PHE A 257 -9.65 0.27 -7.36
N VAL A 258 -8.77 0.41 -6.36
CA VAL A 258 -7.33 0.23 -6.49
C VAL A 258 -6.86 -0.79 -5.47
N MET A 259 -5.90 -1.60 -5.88
CA MET A 259 -5.12 -2.46 -5.01
C MET A 259 -3.89 -1.70 -4.52
N SER A 260 -3.59 -1.77 -3.24
CA SER A 260 -2.37 -1.24 -2.61
C SER A 260 -1.85 -2.26 -1.60
N THR A 261 -0.60 -2.16 -1.19
CA THR A 261 -0.08 -3.11 -0.19
C THR A 261 -0.33 -2.68 1.24
N ASP A 262 -0.19 -1.41 1.55
CA ASP A 262 -0.09 -0.87 2.93
C ASP A 262 0.99 -1.59 3.76
N LEU A 263 2.03 -2.14 3.09
CA LEU A 263 3.14 -2.84 3.73
C LEU A 263 4.26 -1.88 4.14
N GLY A 264 5.25 -2.44 4.85
CA GLY A 264 6.43 -1.78 5.36
C GLY A 264 6.56 -1.82 6.88
N GLN A 265 5.59 -2.39 7.60
CA GLN A 265 5.67 -2.61 9.03
C GLN A 265 6.69 -3.72 9.32
N ALA A 266 7.51 -3.53 10.37
CA ALA A 266 8.54 -4.50 10.74
C ALA A 266 7.93 -5.90 10.96
N GLY A 267 8.52 -6.91 10.33
CA GLY A 267 8.08 -8.30 10.41
C GLY A 267 7.09 -8.73 9.32
N ASN A 268 6.52 -7.82 8.54
CA ASN A 268 5.71 -8.14 7.38
C ASN A 268 6.60 -8.42 6.14
N PRO A 269 6.06 -9.11 5.10
CA PRO A 269 6.71 -9.25 3.80
C PRO A 269 7.09 -7.89 3.20
N LEU A 270 8.05 -7.88 2.29
CA LEU A 270 8.38 -6.69 1.51
C LEU A 270 7.28 -6.42 0.46
N HIS A 271 7.22 -5.18 -0.02
CA HIS A 271 6.16 -4.74 -0.95
C HIS A 271 6.04 -5.62 -2.20
N PRO A 272 7.13 -5.98 -2.93
CA PRO A 272 7.03 -6.87 -4.09
C PRO A 272 6.50 -8.27 -3.73
N GLU A 273 6.95 -8.83 -2.61
CA GLU A 273 6.47 -10.13 -2.11
C GLU A 273 4.98 -10.07 -1.79
N GLY A 274 4.55 -8.99 -1.14
CA GLY A 274 3.13 -8.73 -0.86
C GLY A 274 2.31 -8.62 -2.15
N TRP A 275 2.81 -7.95 -3.18
CA TRP A 275 2.15 -7.84 -4.48
C TRP A 275 1.97 -9.19 -5.17
N HIS A 276 3.01 -10.04 -5.20
CA HIS A 276 2.88 -11.39 -5.77
C HIS A 276 1.79 -12.20 -5.05
N ALA A 277 1.81 -12.18 -3.71
CA ALA A 277 0.79 -12.87 -2.92
C ALA A 277 -0.61 -12.29 -3.15
N TYR A 278 -0.75 -10.97 -3.23
CA TYR A 278 -2.03 -10.30 -3.42
C TYR A 278 -2.64 -10.62 -4.78
N ILE A 279 -1.87 -10.48 -5.87
CA ILE A 279 -2.34 -10.81 -7.23
C ILE A 279 -2.71 -12.28 -7.31
N GLY A 280 -1.90 -13.18 -6.77
CA GLY A 280 -2.19 -14.61 -6.70
C GLY A 280 -3.52 -14.90 -6.01
N ALA A 281 -3.73 -14.34 -4.82
CA ALA A 281 -4.97 -14.52 -4.05
C ALA A 281 -6.21 -13.96 -4.78
N MET A 282 -6.10 -12.83 -5.46
CA MET A 282 -7.20 -12.26 -6.26
C MET A 282 -7.56 -13.15 -7.45
N ARG A 283 -6.56 -13.73 -8.14
CA ARG A 283 -6.79 -14.67 -9.24
C ARG A 283 -7.44 -15.97 -8.77
N GLU A 284 -6.92 -16.56 -7.70
CA GLU A 284 -7.50 -17.76 -7.10
C GLU A 284 -8.95 -17.55 -6.68
N ALA A 285 -9.29 -16.34 -6.24
CA ALA A 285 -10.66 -15.95 -5.90
C ALA A 285 -11.52 -15.56 -7.11
N GLY A 286 -11.01 -15.71 -8.36
CA GLY A 286 -11.77 -15.58 -9.60
C GLY A 286 -11.86 -14.16 -10.16
N ILE A 287 -11.02 -13.22 -9.72
CA ILE A 287 -10.91 -11.90 -10.35
C ILE A 287 -10.15 -12.03 -11.68
N SER A 288 -10.70 -11.43 -12.73
CA SER A 288 -10.12 -11.53 -14.07
C SER A 288 -8.75 -10.82 -14.15
N PRO A 289 -7.83 -11.29 -15.03
CA PRO A 289 -6.58 -10.56 -15.27
C PRO A 289 -6.80 -9.11 -15.72
N GLY A 290 -7.89 -8.83 -16.45
CA GLY A 290 -8.27 -7.49 -16.87
C GLY A 290 -8.64 -6.57 -15.70
N ASP A 291 -9.40 -7.08 -14.73
CA ASP A 291 -9.80 -6.35 -13.54
C ASP A 291 -8.60 -6.12 -12.60
N ILE A 292 -7.74 -7.14 -12.43
CA ILE A 292 -6.49 -6.99 -11.68
C ILE A 292 -5.62 -5.91 -12.32
N ASN A 293 -5.46 -5.92 -13.65
CA ASN A 293 -4.73 -4.87 -14.37
C ASN A 293 -5.36 -3.49 -14.18
N MET A 294 -6.69 -3.39 -14.20
CA MET A 294 -7.40 -2.15 -13.93
C MET A 294 -7.05 -1.60 -12.55
N MET A 295 -7.13 -2.44 -11.51
CA MET A 295 -6.96 -2.02 -10.12
C MET A 295 -5.50 -1.84 -9.68
N SER A 296 -4.55 -2.58 -10.28
CA SER A 296 -3.14 -2.54 -9.89
C SER A 296 -2.26 -1.63 -10.77
N ARG A 297 -2.75 -1.23 -11.96
CA ARG A 297 -1.96 -0.46 -12.94
C ARG A 297 -2.71 0.78 -13.42
N ARG A 298 -3.88 0.63 -14.06
CA ARG A 298 -4.56 1.72 -14.75
C ARG A 298 -5.15 2.75 -13.78
N ASN A 299 -5.94 2.30 -12.81
CA ASN A 299 -6.57 3.20 -11.85
C ASN A 299 -5.53 3.95 -10.99
N PRO A 300 -4.54 3.28 -10.36
CA PRO A 300 -3.57 4.01 -9.55
C PRO A 300 -2.67 4.93 -10.39
N ALA A 301 -2.29 4.55 -11.61
CA ALA A 301 -1.55 5.45 -12.51
C ALA A 301 -2.35 6.71 -12.83
N ARG A 302 -3.65 6.56 -13.18
CA ARG A 302 -4.57 7.70 -13.41
C ARG A 302 -4.68 8.60 -12.17
N LEU A 303 -4.77 8.02 -10.98
CA LEU A 303 -4.84 8.79 -9.73
C LEU A 303 -3.58 9.61 -9.48
N LEU A 304 -2.40 9.10 -9.82
CA LEU A 304 -1.14 9.85 -9.74
C LEU A 304 -0.91 10.82 -10.92
N GLY A 305 -1.78 10.79 -11.93
CA GLY A 305 -1.62 11.62 -13.13
C GLY A 305 -0.51 11.14 -14.05
N LEU A 306 -0.21 9.84 -14.04
CA LEU A 306 0.69 9.21 -14.98
C LEU A 306 -0.03 8.92 -16.29
N ASP A 307 0.72 8.91 -17.41
CA ASP A 307 0.19 8.53 -18.71
C ASP A 307 -0.43 7.12 -18.66
N PRO A 308 -1.41 6.82 -19.52
CA PRO A 308 -1.95 5.46 -19.61
C PRO A 308 -0.85 4.43 -19.87
N TRP A 309 -0.98 3.30 -19.20
CA TRP A 309 -0.08 2.15 -19.40
C TRP A 309 -0.57 1.27 -20.53
#